data_da8f7a27c680ec4acfe488bcd44a4303
#
_entry.id   da8f7a27c680ec4acfe488bcd44a4303
#
_cell.length_a   1.000
_cell.length_b   1.000
_cell.length_c   1.000
_cell.angle_alpha   90.00
_cell.angle_beta   90.00
_cell.angle_gamma   90.00
#
_symmetry.space_group_name_H-M   'P 1'
#
loop_
_entity.id
_entity.type
_entity.pdbx_description
1 polymer ?
#
loop_
_entity_poly.entity_id
_entity_poly.type
_entity_poly.pdbx_seq_one_letter_code
_entity_poly.pdbx_strand_id
1 'polypeptide(L)'
;MPGMFEVYQSYADLYDELVNHEDYNNNLYKFLNSNIQWENKIVGEFGIGTGRVTKNYVDKAQKVYAFDNSQHIIDKAKLNLSNWTNNIEYSIIDNKQISSLENKFEIIIEGWSFGHLVVQDNETRKQTIQMLIDETKKRADKVIFIETMGTNFDSANPPGEKLSQFYHALVDNGFTEHIIETDYKFSNYEEAGRIMGGFFGDSMKNDIIQRKLEIIKEYTGIWIYN
;
A
#
# COMPACT_ATOMS: atom_id res chain seq x y z
N MET A 1 -20.76 9.28 5.57
CA MET A 1 -19.58 9.17 4.69
C MET A 1 -19.35 7.70 4.41
N PRO A 2 -18.99 7.33 3.18
CA PRO A 2 -18.64 5.94 2.89
C PRO A 2 -17.46 5.53 3.77
N GLY A 3 -17.49 4.30 4.29
CA GLY A 3 -16.33 3.74 4.98
C GLY A 3 -15.17 3.57 4.00
N MET A 4 -13.92 3.53 4.49
CA MET A 4 -12.70 3.37 3.66
C MET A 4 -12.84 2.22 2.63
N PHE A 5 -13.56 1.14 2.98
CA PHE A 5 -13.87 0.02 2.09
C PHE A 5 -14.85 0.34 0.97
N GLU A 6 -15.86 1.14 1.27
CA GLU A 6 -16.82 1.61 0.27
C GLU A 6 -16.14 2.50 -0.76
N VAL A 7 -15.11 3.26 -0.33
CA VAL A 7 -14.27 4.08 -1.21
C VAL A 7 -13.50 3.18 -2.19
N TYR A 8 -12.85 2.12 -1.71
CA TYR A 8 -12.12 1.19 -2.60
C TYR A 8 -13.04 0.43 -3.56
N GLN A 9 -14.25 0.07 -3.12
CA GLN A 9 -15.19 -0.70 -3.95
C GLN A 9 -15.99 0.16 -4.94
N SER A 10 -16.30 1.40 -4.59
CA SER A 10 -17.25 2.24 -5.33
C SER A 10 -16.66 3.55 -5.84
N TYR A 11 -15.48 3.96 -5.37
CA TYR A 11 -14.87 5.26 -5.65
C TYR A 11 -13.39 5.14 -6.04
N ALA A 12 -13.06 4.17 -6.90
CA ALA A 12 -11.69 3.98 -7.39
C ALA A 12 -11.07 5.27 -7.97
N ASP A 13 -11.89 6.14 -8.58
CA ASP A 13 -11.42 7.41 -9.12
C ASP A 13 -11.02 8.40 -8.02
N LEU A 14 -11.76 8.48 -6.90
CA LEU A 14 -11.40 9.32 -5.76
C LEU A 14 -10.11 8.83 -5.08
N TYR A 15 -9.98 7.50 -4.96
CA TYR A 15 -8.74 6.89 -4.45
C TYR A 15 -7.57 7.18 -5.37
N ASP A 16 -7.73 7.01 -6.68
CA ASP A 16 -6.70 7.28 -7.67
C ASP A 16 -6.32 8.77 -7.68
N GLU A 17 -7.31 9.67 -7.56
CA GLU A 17 -7.07 11.11 -7.39
C GLU A 17 -6.20 11.38 -6.15
N LEU A 18 -6.53 10.79 -4.99
CA LEU A 18 -5.77 10.96 -3.76
C LEU A 18 -4.32 10.49 -3.92
N VAL A 19 -4.11 9.25 -4.36
CA VAL A 19 -2.77 8.64 -4.42
C VAL A 19 -1.87 9.27 -5.48
N ASN A 20 -2.43 9.96 -6.46
CA ASN A 20 -1.67 10.73 -7.45
C ASN A 20 -1.04 12.00 -6.87
N HIS A 21 -1.52 12.49 -5.74
CA HIS A 21 -0.91 13.61 -5.00
C HIS A 21 0.14 13.18 -3.99
N GLU A 22 0.20 11.88 -3.65
CA GLU A 22 1.12 11.35 -2.66
C GLU A 22 2.53 11.15 -3.23
N ASP A 23 3.51 11.20 -2.32
CA ASP A 23 4.93 11.02 -2.63
C ASP A 23 5.44 11.93 -3.75
N TYR A 24 5.07 13.21 -3.70
CA TYR A 24 5.43 14.19 -4.74
C TYR A 24 6.96 14.33 -4.95
N ASN A 25 7.75 13.89 -3.98
CA ASN A 25 9.21 13.84 -4.05
C ASN A 25 9.75 12.53 -4.63
N ASN A 26 8.90 11.53 -4.95
CA ASN A 26 9.25 10.19 -5.41
C ASN A 26 10.21 9.45 -4.45
N ASN A 27 10.01 9.60 -3.15
CA ASN A 27 10.86 8.97 -2.13
C ASN A 27 10.65 7.46 -2.08
N LEU A 28 9.41 6.97 -2.32
CA LEU A 28 9.13 5.54 -2.42
C LEU A 28 9.85 4.92 -3.63
N TYR A 29 9.77 5.56 -4.81
CA TYR A 29 10.51 5.12 -5.99
C TYR A 29 12.01 5.05 -5.71
N LYS A 30 12.59 6.12 -5.14
CA LYS A 30 14.02 6.18 -4.81
C LYS A 30 14.41 5.07 -3.84
N PHE A 31 13.61 4.88 -2.77
CA PHE A 31 13.87 3.87 -1.76
C PHE A 31 13.85 2.46 -2.37
N LEU A 32 12.77 2.10 -3.06
CA LEU A 32 12.59 0.78 -3.65
C LEU A 32 13.71 0.45 -4.66
N ASN A 33 14.07 1.42 -5.52
CA ASN A 33 15.08 1.18 -6.54
C ASN A 33 16.53 1.26 -6.05
N SER A 34 16.76 1.82 -4.86
CA SER A 34 18.11 1.82 -4.24
C SER A 34 18.36 0.60 -3.36
N ASN A 35 17.29 -0.05 -2.85
CA ASN A 35 17.41 -1.13 -1.87
C ASN A 35 16.98 -2.51 -2.40
N ILE A 36 16.25 -2.56 -3.51
CA ILE A 36 15.70 -3.80 -4.07
C ILE A 36 16.21 -4.03 -5.49
N GLN A 37 16.67 -5.24 -5.74
CA GLN A 37 17.10 -5.70 -7.05
C GLN A 37 15.88 -6.27 -7.80
N TRP A 38 15.30 -5.50 -8.71
CA TRP A 38 14.09 -5.87 -9.46
C TRP A 38 14.37 -6.58 -10.77
N GLU A 39 15.57 -6.40 -11.34
CA GLU A 39 15.92 -6.86 -12.68
C GLU A 39 15.74 -8.38 -12.82
N ASN A 40 14.91 -8.75 -13.79
CA ASN A 40 14.57 -10.12 -14.13
C ASN A 40 13.89 -10.93 -13.01
N LYS A 41 13.27 -10.27 -12.02
CA LYS A 41 12.59 -10.92 -10.92
C LYS A 41 11.13 -11.25 -11.22
N ILE A 42 10.67 -12.39 -10.68
CA ILE A 42 9.25 -12.75 -10.61
C ILE A 42 8.71 -12.21 -9.30
N VAL A 43 7.74 -11.30 -9.41
CA VAL A 43 7.16 -10.58 -8.28
C VAL A 43 5.72 -10.99 -8.05
N GLY A 44 5.33 -11.26 -6.80
CA GLY A 44 3.94 -11.36 -6.35
C GLY A 44 3.55 -10.06 -5.64
N GLU A 45 2.59 -9.31 -6.16
CA GLU A 45 2.08 -8.09 -5.52
C GLU A 45 0.67 -8.32 -4.99
N PHE A 46 0.50 -8.16 -3.67
CA PHE A 46 -0.78 -8.32 -2.98
C PHE A 46 -1.41 -6.97 -2.69
N GLY A 47 -2.70 -6.81 -3.08
CA GLY A 47 -3.39 -5.54 -3.01
C GLY A 47 -2.84 -4.54 -4.02
N ILE A 48 -2.82 -4.92 -5.31
CA ILE A 48 -2.28 -4.04 -6.37
C ILE A 48 -2.93 -2.65 -6.37
N GLY A 49 -4.16 -2.54 -5.90
CA GLY A 49 -4.90 -1.28 -5.96
C GLY A 49 -4.98 -0.76 -7.40
N THR A 50 -4.77 0.52 -7.60
CA THR A 50 -4.75 1.15 -8.93
C THR A 50 -3.38 1.07 -9.62
N GLY A 51 -2.43 0.30 -9.07
CA GLY A 51 -1.08 0.11 -9.61
C GLY A 51 -0.03 1.09 -9.08
N ARG A 52 -0.31 1.74 -7.94
CA ARG A 52 0.54 2.76 -7.32
C ARG A 52 1.94 2.24 -6.99
N VAL A 53 2.05 1.06 -6.39
CA VAL A 53 3.34 0.45 -6.05
C VAL A 53 3.99 -0.14 -7.28
N THR A 54 3.23 -0.87 -8.10
CA THR A 54 3.67 -1.56 -9.32
C THR A 54 4.49 -0.66 -10.25
N LYS A 55 4.03 0.57 -10.50
CA LYS A 55 4.70 1.52 -11.40
C LYS A 55 6.14 1.85 -11.01
N ASN A 56 6.55 1.60 -9.77
CA ASN A 56 7.90 1.90 -9.29
C ASN A 56 8.94 0.85 -9.73
N TYR A 57 8.51 -0.35 -10.19
CA TYR A 57 9.45 -1.44 -10.48
C TYR A 57 9.09 -2.33 -11.69
N VAL A 58 7.88 -2.19 -12.23
CA VAL A 58 7.35 -3.10 -13.28
C VAL A 58 8.17 -3.10 -14.56
N ASP A 59 8.83 -1.99 -14.89
CA ASP A 59 9.71 -1.85 -16.05
C ASP A 59 10.99 -2.69 -15.94
N LYS A 60 11.38 -3.10 -14.75
CA LYS A 60 12.57 -3.90 -14.43
C LYS A 60 12.24 -5.37 -14.15
N ALA A 61 11.05 -5.64 -13.63
CA ALA A 61 10.63 -7.00 -13.30
C ALA A 61 10.44 -7.84 -14.57
N GLN A 62 10.77 -9.13 -14.47
CA GLN A 62 10.49 -10.09 -15.54
C GLN A 62 8.99 -10.34 -15.67
N LYS A 63 8.31 -10.52 -14.53
CA LYS A 63 6.88 -10.81 -14.44
C LYS A 63 6.34 -10.34 -13.11
N VAL A 64 5.13 -9.76 -13.13
CA VAL A 64 4.36 -9.40 -11.94
C VAL A 64 3.07 -10.21 -11.92
N TYR A 65 2.83 -10.94 -10.85
CA TYR A 65 1.53 -11.55 -10.53
C TYR A 65 0.84 -10.63 -9.53
N ALA A 66 -0.20 -9.97 -9.99
CA ALA A 66 -0.89 -8.90 -9.29
C ALA A 66 -2.24 -9.38 -8.75
N PHE A 67 -2.42 -9.28 -7.44
CA PHE A 67 -3.59 -9.78 -6.74
C PHE A 67 -4.38 -8.63 -6.10
N ASP A 68 -5.70 -8.67 -6.22
CA ASP A 68 -6.64 -7.80 -5.52
C ASP A 68 -7.97 -8.52 -5.36
N ASN A 69 -8.77 -8.15 -4.37
CA ASN A 69 -10.09 -8.74 -4.16
C ASN A 69 -11.20 -8.04 -4.95
N SER A 70 -10.90 -6.93 -5.65
CA SER A 70 -11.86 -6.10 -6.38
C SER A 70 -11.58 -6.08 -7.88
N GLN A 71 -12.53 -6.61 -8.66
CA GLN A 71 -12.46 -6.53 -10.13
C GLN A 71 -12.40 -5.09 -10.62
N HIS A 72 -13.17 -4.19 -10.03
CA HIS A 72 -13.22 -2.78 -10.41
C HIS A 72 -11.85 -2.09 -10.23
N ILE A 73 -11.16 -2.38 -9.13
CA ILE A 73 -9.82 -1.87 -8.85
C ILE A 73 -8.81 -2.44 -9.85
N ILE A 74 -8.87 -3.75 -10.13
CA ILE A 74 -8.02 -4.40 -11.16
C ILE A 74 -8.23 -3.76 -12.53
N ASP A 75 -9.46 -3.45 -12.92
CA ASP A 75 -9.73 -2.81 -14.20
C ASP A 75 -9.11 -1.41 -14.28
N LYS A 76 -9.11 -0.66 -13.17
CA LYS A 76 -8.41 0.63 -13.08
C LYS A 76 -6.89 0.45 -13.15
N ALA A 77 -6.33 -0.56 -12.46
CA ALA A 77 -4.90 -0.88 -12.55
C ALA A 77 -4.46 -1.21 -13.97
N LYS A 78 -5.27 -2.00 -14.72
CA LYS A 78 -4.99 -2.31 -16.14
C LYS A 78 -4.92 -1.06 -17.02
N LEU A 79 -5.77 -0.06 -16.76
CA LEU A 79 -5.73 1.22 -17.48
C LEU A 79 -4.45 2.00 -17.13
N ASN A 80 -4.15 2.14 -15.82
CA ASN A 80 -3.01 2.89 -15.35
C ASN A 80 -1.67 2.26 -15.74
N LEU A 81 -1.62 0.93 -15.87
CA LEU A 81 -0.43 0.15 -16.20
C LEU A 81 -0.44 -0.38 -17.65
N SER A 82 -1.22 0.24 -18.54
CA SER A 82 -1.42 -0.21 -19.93
C SER A 82 -0.12 -0.34 -20.75
N ASN A 83 0.93 0.40 -20.40
CA ASN A 83 2.24 0.30 -21.05
C ASN A 83 3.00 -1.00 -20.71
N TRP A 84 2.61 -1.74 -19.67
CA TRP A 84 3.28 -2.95 -19.17
C TRP A 84 2.40 -4.20 -19.17
N THR A 85 1.34 -4.23 -19.98
CA THR A 85 0.33 -5.31 -20.01
C THR A 85 0.93 -6.70 -20.22
N ASN A 86 2.03 -6.82 -20.96
CA ASN A 86 2.69 -8.11 -21.21
C ASN A 86 3.47 -8.64 -19.99
N ASN A 87 3.80 -7.77 -19.05
CA ASN A 87 4.59 -8.11 -17.87
C ASN A 87 3.73 -8.40 -16.65
N ILE A 88 2.42 -8.10 -16.68
CA ILE A 88 1.54 -8.23 -15.51
C ILE A 88 0.44 -9.26 -15.79
N GLU A 89 0.24 -10.14 -14.82
CA GLU A 89 -0.88 -11.08 -14.77
C GLU A 89 -1.75 -10.76 -13.57
N TYR A 90 -3.04 -10.49 -13.83
CA TYR A 90 -3.98 -10.06 -12.79
C TYR A 90 -4.86 -11.21 -12.35
N SER A 91 -5.09 -11.35 -11.04
CA SER A 91 -6.00 -12.34 -10.48
C SER A 91 -6.80 -11.77 -9.32
N ILE A 92 -8.06 -12.17 -9.23
CA ILE A 92 -8.94 -11.79 -8.10
C ILE A 92 -8.68 -12.79 -6.98
N ILE A 93 -8.05 -12.31 -5.89
CA ILE A 93 -7.74 -13.11 -4.70
C ILE A 93 -7.89 -12.24 -3.45
N ASP A 94 -8.63 -12.74 -2.46
CA ASP A 94 -8.65 -12.16 -1.12
C ASP A 94 -7.33 -12.49 -0.40
N ASN A 95 -6.74 -11.53 0.31
CA ASN A 95 -5.50 -11.72 1.06
C ASN A 95 -5.58 -12.86 2.09
N LYS A 96 -6.78 -13.21 2.58
CA LYS A 96 -7.01 -14.39 3.43
C LYS A 96 -6.74 -15.71 2.71
N GLN A 97 -6.74 -15.70 1.40
CA GLN A 97 -6.55 -16.88 0.55
C GLN A 97 -5.09 -17.07 0.10
N ILE A 98 -4.16 -16.26 0.60
CA ILE A 98 -2.72 -16.37 0.24
C ILE A 98 -2.19 -17.80 0.43
N SER A 99 -2.69 -18.54 1.44
CA SER A 99 -2.31 -19.92 1.69
C SER A 99 -2.71 -20.91 0.60
N SER A 100 -3.71 -20.57 -0.22
CA SER A 100 -4.18 -21.41 -1.34
C SER A 100 -3.34 -21.28 -2.61
N LEU A 101 -2.45 -20.28 -2.68
CA LEU A 101 -1.58 -20.09 -3.83
C LEU A 101 -0.46 -21.16 -3.84
N GLU A 102 -0.25 -21.76 -4.99
CA GLU A 102 0.87 -22.67 -5.23
C GLU A 102 2.13 -21.95 -5.72
N ASN A 103 1.97 -20.70 -6.18
CA ASN A 103 3.02 -19.89 -6.76
C ASN A 103 4.16 -19.62 -5.77
N LYS A 104 5.38 -19.63 -6.29
CA LYS A 104 6.59 -19.13 -5.66
C LYS A 104 7.05 -17.88 -6.41
N PHE A 105 7.57 -16.93 -5.66
CA PHE A 105 8.07 -15.66 -6.18
C PHE A 105 9.51 -15.46 -5.71
N GLU A 106 10.26 -14.63 -6.40
CA GLU A 106 11.55 -14.17 -5.88
C GLU A 106 11.34 -13.01 -4.91
N ILE A 107 10.32 -12.17 -5.18
CA ILE A 107 9.93 -11.06 -4.32
C ILE A 107 8.42 -11.11 -4.11
N ILE A 108 7.97 -10.94 -2.87
CA ILE A 108 6.61 -10.56 -2.57
C ILE A 108 6.63 -9.11 -2.09
N ILE A 109 5.70 -8.30 -2.61
CA ILE A 109 5.44 -6.95 -2.14
C ILE A 109 3.96 -6.77 -1.89
N GLU A 110 3.61 -6.05 -0.82
CA GLU A 110 2.27 -5.55 -0.60
C GLU A 110 2.34 -4.06 -0.24
N GLY A 111 1.30 -3.32 -0.58
CA GLY A 111 1.22 -1.92 -0.24
C GLY A 111 -0.16 -1.52 0.24
N TRP A 112 -0.25 -1.12 1.52
CA TRP A 112 -1.49 -0.65 2.17
C TRP A 112 -2.67 -1.59 2.04
N SER A 113 -2.43 -2.90 2.07
CA SER A 113 -3.45 -3.92 1.86
C SER A 113 -3.60 -4.86 3.04
N PHE A 114 -2.51 -5.38 3.58
CA PHE A 114 -2.55 -6.32 4.70
C PHE A 114 -2.96 -5.63 6.00
N GLY A 115 -2.56 -4.37 6.20
CA GLY A 115 -3.00 -3.56 7.33
C GLY A 115 -4.53 -3.43 7.40
N HIS A 116 -5.21 -3.30 6.26
CA HIS A 116 -6.68 -3.29 6.23
C HIS A 116 -7.28 -4.58 6.74
N LEU A 117 -6.76 -5.73 6.32
CA LEU A 117 -7.21 -7.03 6.80
C LEU A 117 -7.00 -7.18 8.32
N VAL A 118 -5.83 -6.76 8.81
CA VAL A 118 -5.47 -6.80 10.23
C VAL A 118 -6.39 -5.89 11.07
N VAL A 119 -6.72 -4.69 10.59
CA VAL A 119 -7.60 -3.75 11.29
C VAL A 119 -9.04 -4.27 11.38
N GLN A 120 -9.53 -4.94 10.34
CA GLN A 120 -10.89 -5.51 10.31
C GLN A 120 -11.05 -6.75 11.16
N ASP A 121 -10.00 -7.56 11.29
CA ASP A 121 -10.05 -8.78 12.08
C ASP A 121 -10.03 -8.46 13.57
N ASN A 122 -11.17 -8.61 14.22
CA ASN A 122 -11.31 -8.37 15.66
C ASN A 122 -11.12 -9.63 16.51
N GLU A 123 -11.35 -10.82 15.94
CA GLU A 123 -11.38 -12.08 16.68
C GLU A 123 -10.08 -12.86 16.60
N THR A 124 -9.49 -12.93 15.40
CA THR A 124 -8.32 -13.78 15.09
C THR A 124 -7.10 -12.99 14.63
N ARG A 125 -7.04 -11.68 14.94
CA ARG A 125 -6.00 -10.76 14.43
C ARG A 125 -4.57 -11.29 14.57
N LYS A 126 -4.21 -11.84 15.73
CA LYS A 126 -2.86 -12.38 15.94
C LYS A 126 -2.55 -13.55 14.99
N GLN A 127 -3.54 -14.43 14.78
CA GLN A 127 -3.43 -15.55 13.85
C GLN A 127 -3.36 -15.05 12.40
N THR A 128 -4.14 -14.03 12.06
CA THR A 128 -4.12 -13.39 10.74
C THR A 128 -2.77 -12.75 10.46
N ILE A 129 -2.21 -12.00 11.40
CA ILE A 129 -0.86 -11.40 11.28
C ILE A 129 0.18 -12.49 11.06
N GLN A 130 0.19 -13.54 11.90
CA GLN A 130 1.16 -14.62 11.78
C GLN A 130 1.01 -15.38 10.45
N MET A 131 -0.22 -15.65 10.02
CA MET A 131 -0.52 -16.28 8.72
C MET A 131 0.03 -15.46 7.55
N LEU A 132 -0.17 -14.12 7.53
CA LEU A 132 0.35 -13.26 6.47
C LEU A 132 1.89 -13.31 6.42
N ILE A 133 2.54 -13.25 7.58
CA ILE A 133 4.00 -13.32 7.69
C ILE A 133 4.52 -14.68 7.21
N ASP A 134 3.97 -15.78 7.72
CA ASP A 134 4.45 -17.12 7.41
C ASP A 134 4.23 -17.50 5.95
N GLU A 135 3.04 -17.16 5.40
CA GLU A 135 2.71 -17.50 4.03
C GLU A 135 3.50 -16.68 3.00
N THR A 136 3.81 -15.41 3.30
CA THR A 136 4.68 -14.62 2.42
C THR A 136 6.13 -15.11 2.47
N LYS A 137 6.69 -15.34 3.66
CA LYS A 137 8.05 -15.89 3.83
C LYS A 137 8.22 -17.29 3.23
N LYS A 138 7.19 -18.12 3.27
CA LYS A 138 7.17 -19.43 2.65
C LYS A 138 7.22 -19.36 1.12
N ARG A 139 6.73 -18.28 0.52
CA ARG A 139 6.53 -18.15 -0.94
C ARG A 139 7.53 -17.26 -1.65
N ALA A 140 8.36 -16.51 -0.92
CA ALA A 140 9.36 -15.66 -1.54
C ALA A 140 10.66 -15.63 -0.75
N ASP A 141 11.77 -15.40 -1.46
CA ASP A 141 13.07 -15.20 -0.86
C ASP A 141 13.18 -13.83 -0.19
N LYS A 142 12.48 -12.83 -0.77
CA LYS A 142 12.39 -11.46 -0.23
C LYS A 142 10.94 -11.04 -0.10
N VAL A 143 10.59 -10.45 1.05
CA VAL A 143 9.26 -9.95 1.34
C VAL A 143 9.31 -8.48 1.75
N ILE A 144 8.42 -7.67 1.19
CA ILE A 144 8.34 -6.22 1.42
C ILE A 144 6.90 -5.87 1.81
N PHE A 145 6.72 -5.30 2.99
CA PHE A 145 5.46 -4.71 3.41
C PHE A 145 5.57 -3.19 3.42
N ILE A 146 4.57 -2.50 2.88
CA ILE A 146 4.49 -1.04 2.82
C ILE A 146 3.17 -0.61 3.44
N GLU A 147 3.23 0.15 4.53
CA GLU A 147 2.05 0.57 5.28
C GLU A 147 2.18 2.00 5.78
N THR A 148 1.06 2.63 6.15
CA THR A 148 1.07 4.00 6.67
C THR A 148 1.68 4.08 8.06
N MET A 149 2.48 5.11 8.28
CA MET A 149 3.01 5.51 9.59
C MET A 149 2.46 6.87 10.04
N GLY A 150 1.33 7.27 9.48
CA GLY A 150 0.54 8.42 9.91
C GLY A 150 0.43 9.54 8.90
N THR A 151 -0.81 9.98 8.70
CA THR A 151 -1.21 11.08 7.80
C THR A 151 -1.47 12.34 8.63
N ASN A 152 -0.88 13.46 8.25
CA ASN A 152 -0.97 14.78 8.93
C ASN A 152 -0.48 14.76 10.38
N PHE A 153 0.52 13.92 10.68
CA PHE A 153 1.22 13.87 11.98
C PHE A 153 2.55 14.60 11.91
N ASP A 154 3.05 15.07 13.07
CA ASP A 154 4.36 15.75 13.15
C ASP A 154 5.54 14.77 13.09
N SER A 155 5.29 13.48 13.38
CA SER A 155 6.29 12.41 13.32
C SER A 155 5.63 11.09 12.98
N ALA A 156 6.41 10.17 12.42
CA ALA A 156 5.96 8.82 12.11
C ALA A 156 5.44 8.11 13.35
N ASN A 157 4.21 7.61 13.27
CA ASN A 157 3.57 6.84 14.33
C ASN A 157 2.43 6.00 13.72
N PRO A 158 2.33 4.71 14.06
CA PRO A 158 1.21 3.88 13.60
C PRO A 158 -0.15 4.51 13.96
N PRO A 159 -1.11 4.61 13.01
CA PRO A 159 -2.37 5.31 13.25
C PRO A 159 -3.36 4.52 14.13
N GLY A 160 -2.86 3.65 14.99
CA GLY A 160 -3.66 2.92 15.98
C GLY A 160 -3.03 1.64 16.47
N GLU A 161 -3.53 1.16 17.62
CA GLU A 161 -3.04 -0.02 18.33
C GLU A 161 -2.96 -1.28 17.44
N LYS A 162 -3.96 -1.48 16.57
CA LYS A 162 -4.03 -2.67 15.71
C LYS A 162 -2.89 -2.74 14.69
N LEU A 163 -2.57 -1.60 14.06
CA LEU A 163 -1.45 -1.50 13.13
C LEU A 163 -0.12 -1.55 13.89
N SER A 164 -0.03 -0.92 15.07
CA SER A 164 1.15 -1.03 15.93
C SER A 164 1.48 -2.49 16.26
N GLN A 165 0.48 -3.31 16.60
CA GLN A 165 0.66 -4.75 16.84
C GLN A 165 1.17 -5.49 15.60
N PHE A 166 0.67 -5.12 14.42
CA PHE A 166 1.13 -5.70 13.16
C PHE A 166 2.60 -5.35 12.88
N TYR A 167 2.97 -4.09 13.01
CA TYR A 167 4.32 -3.62 12.73
C TYR A 167 5.35 -4.19 13.71
N HIS A 168 5.01 -4.29 15.01
CA HIS A 168 5.86 -4.97 15.98
C HIS A 168 6.03 -6.46 15.62
N ALA A 169 4.96 -7.15 15.20
CA ALA A 169 5.07 -8.54 14.79
C ALA A 169 5.98 -8.72 13.57
N LEU A 170 5.99 -7.79 12.61
CA LEU A 170 6.94 -7.81 11.49
C LEU A 170 8.39 -7.77 11.99
N VAL A 171 8.70 -6.82 12.87
CA VAL A 171 10.05 -6.69 13.46
C VAL A 171 10.43 -7.94 14.25
N ASP A 172 9.53 -8.46 15.09
CA ASP A 172 9.74 -9.67 15.88
C ASP A 172 9.97 -10.92 15.01
N ASN A 173 9.45 -10.92 13.78
CA ASN A 173 9.65 -11.97 12.79
C ASN A 173 10.82 -11.71 11.82
N GLY A 174 11.70 -10.77 12.14
CA GLY A 174 12.96 -10.57 11.44
C GLY A 174 12.90 -9.62 10.24
N PHE A 175 11.83 -8.84 10.09
CA PHE A 175 11.80 -7.77 9.11
C PHE A 175 12.58 -6.54 9.63
N THR A 176 13.30 -5.88 8.73
CA THR A 176 13.95 -4.60 9.01
C THR A 176 13.01 -3.46 8.65
N GLU A 177 12.73 -2.60 9.62
CA GLU A 177 11.89 -1.41 9.43
C GLU A 177 12.67 -0.24 8.85
N HIS A 178 12.05 0.43 7.90
CA HIS A 178 12.47 1.72 7.34
C HIS A 178 11.29 2.67 7.31
N ILE A 179 11.53 3.96 7.54
CA ILE A 179 10.49 4.99 7.49
C ILE A 179 10.94 6.06 6.50
N ILE A 180 10.03 6.43 5.59
CA ILE A 180 10.24 7.50 4.62
C ILE A 180 9.08 8.50 4.67
N GLU A 181 9.33 9.73 4.24
CA GLU A 181 8.28 10.73 4.01
C GLU A 181 7.71 10.54 2.61
N THR A 182 6.38 10.45 2.53
CA THR A 182 5.62 10.32 1.26
C THR A 182 4.52 11.37 1.19
N ASP A 183 4.85 12.60 1.56
CA ASP A 183 3.91 13.73 1.70
C ASP A 183 3.04 13.91 0.45
N TYR A 184 1.78 14.31 0.68
CA TYR A 184 0.87 14.77 -0.36
C TYR A 184 1.16 16.22 -0.72
N LYS A 185 1.04 16.56 -2.02
CA LYS A 185 1.12 17.95 -2.49
C LYS A 185 -0.04 18.26 -3.42
N PHE A 186 -0.72 19.35 -3.12
CA PHE A 186 -1.87 19.86 -3.85
C PHE A 186 -1.58 21.24 -4.45
N SER A 187 -2.39 21.66 -5.42
CA SER A 187 -2.25 22.97 -6.06
C SER A 187 -2.66 24.12 -5.15
N ASN A 188 -3.54 23.85 -4.18
CA ASN A 188 -4.01 24.79 -3.16
C ASN A 188 -4.68 24.02 -2.00
N TYR A 189 -4.94 24.72 -0.88
CA TYR A 189 -5.51 24.12 0.32
C TYR A 189 -6.99 23.74 0.17
N GLU A 190 -7.74 24.38 -0.73
CA GLU A 190 -9.14 24.03 -1.03
C GLU A 190 -9.21 22.65 -1.71
N GLU A 191 -8.34 22.40 -2.70
CA GLU A 191 -8.19 21.10 -3.35
C GLU A 191 -7.76 20.04 -2.33
N ALA A 192 -6.74 20.34 -1.52
CA ALA A 192 -6.29 19.47 -0.44
C ALA A 192 -7.44 19.12 0.51
N GLY A 193 -8.20 20.12 0.97
CA GLY A 193 -9.35 19.93 1.85
C GLY A 193 -10.46 19.09 1.22
N ARG A 194 -10.72 19.25 -0.08
CA ARG A 194 -11.71 18.46 -0.81
C ARG A 194 -11.31 16.99 -0.92
N ILE A 195 -10.10 16.72 -1.40
CA ILE A 195 -9.62 15.36 -1.67
C ILE A 195 -9.37 14.62 -0.35
N MET A 196 -8.56 15.19 0.54
CA MET A 196 -8.24 14.58 1.84
C MET A 196 -9.51 14.43 2.71
N GLY A 197 -10.40 15.42 2.70
CA GLY A 197 -11.67 15.35 3.42
C GLY A 197 -12.61 14.29 2.85
N GLY A 198 -12.60 14.07 1.55
CA GLY A 198 -13.38 13.01 0.91
C GLY A 198 -12.95 11.60 1.37
N PHE A 199 -11.67 11.41 1.66
CA PHE A 199 -11.11 10.14 2.09
C PHE A 199 -11.02 9.99 3.61
N PHE A 200 -10.46 11.01 4.31
CA PHE A 200 -10.19 10.97 5.76
C PHE A 200 -11.27 11.62 6.63
N GLY A 201 -12.26 12.28 6.02
CA GLY A 201 -13.41 12.85 6.70
C GLY A 201 -13.28 14.33 7.07
N ASP A 202 -14.38 14.87 7.64
CA ASP A 202 -14.53 16.32 7.87
C ASP A 202 -13.51 16.92 8.84
N SER A 203 -13.02 16.14 9.81
CA SER A 203 -12.00 16.60 10.75
C SER A 203 -10.71 16.96 10.00
N MET A 204 -10.25 16.09 9.09
CA MET A 204 -9.09 16.33 8.24
C MET A 204 -9.31 17.56 7.35
N LYS A 205 -10.47 17.62 6.68
CA LYS A 205 -10.84 18.77 5.85
C LYS A 205 -10.75 20.08 6.60
N ASN A 206 -11.35 20.14 7.80
CA ASN A 206 -11.41 21.38 8.60
C ASN A 206 -10.02 21.82 9.05
N ASP A 207 -9.16 20.87 9.47
CA ASP A 207 -7.78 21.18 9.84
C ASP A 207 -6.99 21.75 8.67
N ILE A 208 -7.07 21.11 7.49
CA ILE A 208 -6.40 21.58 6.27
C ILE A 208 -6.85 22.98 5.87
N ILE A 209 -8.15 23.24 5.85
CA ILE A 209 -8.71 24.57 5.50
C ILE A 209 -8.30 25.63 6.51
N GLN A 210 -8.39 25.31 7.82
CA GLN A 210 -8.02 26.25 8.89
C GLN A 210 -6.54 26.63 8.83
N ARG A 211 -5.66 25.65 8.59
CA ARG A 211 -4.21 25.84 8.54
C ARG A 211 -3.69 26.23 7.15
N LYS A 212 -4.56 26.22 6.13
CA LYS A 212 -4.23 26.49 4.72
C LYS A 212 -3.08 25.61 4.20
N LEU A 213 -3.21 24.31 4.43
CA LEU A 213 -2.14 23.35 4.07
C LEU A 213 -2.26 22.92 2.61
N GLU A 214 -1.21 23.14 1.83
CA GLU A 214 -1.05 22.63 0.46
C GLU A 214 -0.19 21.36 0.43
N ILE A 215 0.65 21.17 1.46
CA ILE A 215 1.43 19.95 1.68
C ILE A 215 0.92 19.30 2.97
N ILE A 216 0.52 18.05 2.85
CA ILE A 216 0.05 17.24 3.98
C ILE A 216 1.11 16.16 4.24
N LYS A 217 1.61 16.13 5.46
CA LYS A 217 2.61 15.13 5.85
C LYS A 217 2.04 13.72 5.78
N GLU A 218 2.83 12.83 5.22
CA GLU A 218 2.58 11.39 5.23
C GLU A 218 3.88 10.67 5.52
N TYR A 219 3.82 9.70 6.43
CA TYR A 219 4.93 8.81 6.71
C TYR A 219 4.57 7.39 6.27
N THR A 220 5.48 6.77 5.54
CA THR A 220 5.33 5.39 5.08
C THR A 220 6.39 4.50 5.72
N GLY A 221 5.94 3.43 6.36
CA GLY A 221 6.79 2.37 6.85
C GLY A 221 7.03 1.31 5.77
N ILE A 222 8.25 0.81 5.68
CA ILE A 222 8.65 -0.25 4.76
C ILE A 222 9.40 -1.30 5.57
N TRP A 223 8.87 -2.52 5.61
CA TRP A 223 9.46 -3.66 6.31
C TRP A 223 9.98 -4.66 5.28
N ILE A 224 11.28 -4.99 5.38
CA ILE A 224 11.95 -5.87 4.43
C ILE A 224 12.48 -7.11 5.17
N TYR A 225 12.13 -8.27 4.65
CA TYR A 225 12.72 -9.58 4.99
C TYR A 225 13.54 -10.10 3.82
N ASN A 226 14.77 -10.61 4.11
CA ASN A 226 15.72 -11.17 3.14
C ASN A 226 15.98 -12.65 3.40
#